data_b74c113dea558e9a7a2734ce82ebf36a
#
_entry.id   b74c113dea558e9a7a2734ce82ebf36a
#
_cell.length_a   1.000
_cell.length_b   1.000
_cell.length_c   1.000
_cell.angle_alpha   90.00
_cell.angle_beta   90.00
_cell.angle_gamma   90.00
#
_symmetry.space_group_name_H-M   'P 1'
#
loop_
_entity.id
_entity.type
_entity.pdbx_description
1 polymer ?
#
loop_
_entity_poly.entity_id
_entity_poly.type
_entity_poly.pdbx_seq_one_letter_code
_entity_poly.pdbx_strand_id
1 'polypeptide(L)'
;MMLVFAAFANYISFRNEVVWGKFGLKFLLNLLLIDDWFPRNDIFSQFNIVTWYLSAMVFLYFLFPILIRLAVKISKKRLLLYAVLTYLVMVCVALLSYRFMGERSWWITYESPYFRVGDFWIGILVGLHWADKRNDTSGDVFNYRETLRLECCAGLIEVGLMVLSVALIMYESENQVVDQFANDILFLPLSAFIVYVFASAKGFVSHLLEKGAMQWLGNLSPYAFLIHVPVINYVHAIAKRTVGTLPIVVWGGISLMITLGLASAYANLTKKQTTESSACRE
;
A
#
# COMPACT_ATOMS: atom_id res chain seq x y z
N MET A 1 17.54 -5.12 8.86
CA MET A 1 17.71 -4.23 10.01
C MET A 1 16.38 -3.74 10.58
N MET A 2 15.46 -3.17 9.78
CA MET A 2 14.14 -2.72 10.27
C MET A 2 13.27 -3.84 10.84
N LEU A 3 13.24 -5.03 10.23
CA LEU A 3 12.53 -6.20 10.77
C LEU A 3 13.09 -6.63 12.14
N VAL A 4 14.41 -6.58 12.30
CA VAL A 4 15.07 -6.88 13.59
C VAL A 4 14.70 -5.84 14.63
N PHE A 5 14.66 -4.56 14.27
CA PHE A 5 14.23 -3.48 15.16
C PHE A 5 12.75 -3.63 15.56
N ALA A 6 11.87 -3.93 14.60
CA ALA A 6 10.46 -4.17 14.87
C ALA A 6 10.24 -5.41 15.76
N ALA A 7 10.98 -6.50 15.51
CA ALA A 7 10.94 -7.70 16.34
C ALA A 7 11.41 -7.42 17.77
N PHE A 8 12.48 -6.64 17.95
CA PHE A 8 12.99 -6.23 19.26
C PHE A 8 12.01 -5.29 19.97
N ALA A 9 11.39 -4.38 19.25
CA ALA A 9 10.37 -3.47 19.76
C ALA A 9 9.15 -4.22 20.30
N ASN A 10 8.66 -5.21 19.55
CA ASN A 10 7.55 -6.05 19.99
C ASN A 10 7.94 -7.04 21.09
N TYR A 11 9.17 -7.53 21.14
CA TYR A 11 9.65 -8.35 22.25
C TYR A 11 9.42 -7.69 23.61
N ILE A 12 9.65 -6.39 23.70
CA ILE A 12 9.40 -5.63 24.94
C ILE A 12 7.90 -5.57 25.27
N SER A 13 7.03 -5.49 24.25
CA SER A 13 5.57 -5.46 24.40
C SER A 13 4.96 -6.82 24.79
N PHE A 14 5.51 -7.92 24.26
CA PHE A 14 4.95 -9.28 24.40
C PHE A 14 5.72 -10.15 25.41
N ARG A 15 6.55 -9.57 26.25
CA ARG A 15 7.41 -10.30 27.20
C ARG A 15 6.70 -11.38 28.03
N ASN A 16 5.41 -11.23 28.30
CA ASN A 16 4.62 -12.14 29.12
C ASN A 16 3.95 -13.29 28.36
N GLU A 17 3.96 -13.29 27.02
CA GLU A 17 3.24 -14.26 26.17
C GLU A 17 4.17 -15.10 25.27
N VAL A 18 5.49 -14.95 25.41
CA VAL A 18 6.45 -15.59 24.53
C VAL A 18 6.60 -17.07 24.86
N VAL A 19 6.00 -17.93 24.05
CA VAL A 19 6.32 -19.34 24.01
C VAL A 19 7.60 -19.52 23.15
N TRP A 20 8.74 -19.62 23.81
CA TRP A 20 10.07 -19.63 23.20
C TRP A 20 10.23 -20.65 22.06
N GLY A 21 9.60 -21.83 22.14
CA GLY A 21 9.66 -22.85 21.09
C GLY A 21 9.03 -22.42 19.77
N LYS A 22 8.04 -21.50 19.77
CA LYS A 22 7.40 -20.97 18.57
C LYS A 22 8.01 -19.65 18.12
N PHE A 23 8.74 -18.94 18.97
CA PHE A 23 9.35 -17.65 18.64
C PHE A 23 10.32 -17.73 17.48
N GLY A 24 11.22 -18.72 17.49
CA GLY A 24 12.21 -18.89 16.42
C GLY A 24 11.57 -19.14 15.06
N LEU A 25 10.53 -19.98 15.00
CA LEU A 25 9.79 -20.22 13.76
C LEU A 25 9.08 -18.96 13.27
N LYS A 26 8.36 -18.25 14.14
CA LYS A 26 7.68 -17.01 13.82
C LYS A 26 8.64 -15.93 13.32
N PHE A 27 9.77 -15.77 14.02
CA PHE A 27 10.83 -14.85 13.62
C PHE A 27 11.39 -15.18 12.24
N LEU A 28 11.65 -16.46 11.96
CA LEU A 28 12.15 -16.92 10.67
C LEU A 28 11.13 -16.66 9.54
N LEU A 29 9.84 -16.97 9.75
CA LEU A 29 8.78 -16.72 8.77
C LEU A 29 8.62 -15.23 8.47
N ASN A 30 8.68 -14.38 9.51
CA ASN A 30 8.63 -12.93 9.36
C ASN A 30 9.89 -12.38 8.65
N LEU A 31 11.07 -12.91 8.95
CA LEU A 31 12.32 -12.55 8.28
C LEU A 31 12.30 -12.90 6.78
N LEU A 32 11.68 -14.04 6.44
CA LEU A 32 11.49 -14.49 5.05
C LEU A 32 10.29 -13.80 4.37
N LEU A 33 9.50 -13.01 5.09
CA LEU A 33 8.30 -12.34 4.61
C LEU A 33 7.25 -13.31 4.04
N ILE A 34 7.06 -14.44 4.70
CA ILE A 34 6.09 -15.49 4.34
C ILE A 34 5.09 -15.80 5.46
N ASP A 35 5.11 -15.02 6.52
CA ASP A 35 4.27 -15.19 7.71
C ASP A 35 2.77 -15.05 7.40
N ASP A 36 2.38 -14.17 6.47
CA ASP A 36 0.97 -13.94 6.10
C ASP A 36 0.45 -14.86 5.00
N TRP A 37 1.27 -15.80 4.48
CA TRP A 37 0.81 -16.75 3.47
C TRP A 37 -0.10 -17.85 4.04
N PHE A 38 -0.16 -17.98 5.36
CA PHE A 38 -0.91 -19.04 6.03
C PHE A 38 -2.00 -18.46 6.94
N PRO A 39 -3.24 -18.97 6.91
CA PRO A 39 -4.36 -18.47 7.71
C PRO A 39 -4.25 -18.91 9.17
N ARG A 40 -3.19 -18.54 9.86
CA ARG A 40 -2.92 -18.93 11.24
C ARG A 40 -2.74 -17.72 12.12
N ASN A 41 -3.75 -17.43 12.94
CA ASN A 41 -3.78 -16.28 13.85
C ASN A 41 -2.58 -16.25 14.83
N ASP A 42 -1.90 -17.38 15.05
CA ASP A 42 -0.74 -17.48 15.92
C ASP A 42 0.60 -17.17 15.22
N ILE A 43 0.61 -16.95 13.90
CA ILE A 43 1.81 -16.74 13.09
C ILE A 43 1.86 -15.34 12.49
N PHE A 44 0.77 -14.85 11.87
CA PHE A 44 0.77 -13.60 11.13
C PHE A 44 0.79 -12.35 12.04
N SER A 45 1.31 -11.27 11.52
CA SER A 45 1.34 -9.92 12.14
C SER A 45 1.90 -9.81 13.56
N GLN A 46 2.69 -10.80 14.01
CA GLN A 46 3.16 -10.89 15.40
C GLN A 46 4.25 -9.86 15.74
N PHE A 47 5.11 -9.52 14.77
CA PHE A 47 6.25 -8.63 15.02
C PHE A 47 6.00 -7.20 14.60
N ASN A 48 5.35 -7.00 13.48
CA ASN A 48 4.94 -5.69 12.99
C ASN A 48 3.71 -5.86 12.11
N ILE A 49 2.59 -5.27 12.51
CA ILE A 49 1.31 -5.44 11.81
C ILE A 49 1.38 -5.06 10.32
N VAL A 50 2.28 -4.18 9.93
CA VAL A 50 2.42 -3.75 8.53
C VAL A 50 3.28 -4.68 7.66
N THR A 51 3.89 -5.74 8.23
CA THR A 51 4.70 -6.69 7.45
C THR A 51 3.88 -7.55 6.51
N TRP A 52 2.57 -7.71 6.76
CA TRP A 52 1.67 -8.40 5.83
C TRP A 52 1.76 -7.83 4.40
N TYR A 53 1.86 -6.52 4.26
CA TYR A 53 1.99 -5.87 2.95
C TYR A 53 3.29 -6.28 2.23
N LEU A 54 4.42 -6.34 2.95
CA LEU A 54 5.69 -6.81 2.36
C LEU A 54 5.63 -8.28 1.98
N SER A 55 5.01 -9.10 2.83
CA SER A 55 4.77 -10.52 2.59
C SER A 55 3.94 -10.74 1.32
N ALA A 56 2.84 -10.00 1.18
CA ALA A 56 2.02 -10.00 -0.04
C ALA A 56 2.83 -9.51 -1.27
N MET A 57 3.63 -8.44 -1.15
CA MET A 57 4.43 -7.93 -2.25
C MET A 57 5.48 -8.92 -2.74
N VAL A 58 6.15 -9.65 -1.84
CA VAL A 58 7.10 -10.71 -2.23
C VAL A 58 6.39 -11.78 -3.06
N PHE A 59 5.21 -12.22 -2.62
CA PHE A 59 4.40 -13.19 -3.35
C PHE A 59 3.99 -12.68 -4.74
N LEU A 60 3.51 -11.45 -4.82
CA LEU A 60 3.05 -10.83 -6.07
C LEU A 60 4.20 -10.62 -7.05
N TYR A 61 5.37 -10.18 -6.59
CA TYR A 61 6.55 -10.04 -7.45
C TYR A 61 7.06 -11.38 -7.97
N PHE A 62 6.95 -12.44 -7.18
CA PHE A 62 7.25 -13.78 -7.64
C PHE A 62 6.29 -14.24 -8.75
N LEU A 63 5.00 -13.89 -8.66
CA LEU A 63 4.00 -14.19 -9.68
C LEU A 63 4.03 -13.24 -10.88
N PHE A 64 4.57 -12.04 -10.74
CA PHE A 64 4.53 -11.00 -11.78
C PHE A 64 4.98 -11.47 -13.18
N PRO A 65 6.10 -12.21 -13.35
CA PRO A 65 6.52 -12.67 -14.67
C PRO A 65 5.51 -13.60 -15.36
N ILE A 66 4.73 -14.33 -14.58
CA ILE A 66 3.66 -15.20 -15.11
C ILE A 66 2.45 -14.36 -15.49
N LEU A 67 2.02 -13.49 -14.60
CA LEU A 67 0.85 -12.64 -14.79
C LEU A 67 1.02 -11.72 -16.00
N ILE A 68 2.16 -11.04 -16.15
CA ILE A 68 2.39 -10.16 -17.29
C ILE A 68 2.40 -10.93 -18.61
N ARG A 69 2.97 -12.15 -18.66
CA ARG A 69 2.94 -13.01 -19.84
C ARG A 69 1.53 -13.43 -20.24
N LEU A 70 0.65 -13.62 -19.27
CA LEU A 70 -0.77 -13.90 -19.51
C LEU A 70 -1.51 -12.66 -19.99
N ALA A 71 -1.28 -11.52 -19.35
CA ALA A 71 -1.94 -10.26 -19.64
C ALA A 71 -1.65 -9.75 -21.06
N VAL A 72 -0.41 -9.85 -21.54
CA VAL A 72 -0.04 -9.40 -22.91
C VAL A 72 -0.64 -10.25 -24.01
N LYS A 73 -1.15 -11.45 -23.71
CA LYS A 73 -1.89 -12.29 -24.68
C LYS A 73 -3.34 -11.84 -24.85
N ILE A 74 -3.85 -11.02 -23.93
CA ILE A 74 -5.22 -10.52 -23.98
C ILE A 74 -5.30 -9.42 -25.04
N SER A 75 -6.33 -9.48 -25.89
CA SER A 75 -6.61 -8.41 -26.83
C SER A 75 -6.81 -7.08 -26.11
N LYS A 76 -6.18 -6.00 -26.58
CA LYS A 76 -6.24 -4.64 -26.02
C LYS A 76 -7.67 -4.17 -25.72
N LYS A 77 -8.61 -4.47 -26.61
CA LYS A 77 -10.05 -4.14 -26.49
C LYS A 77 -10.74 -4.86 -25.30
N ARG A 78 -10.17 -5.96 -24.83
CA ARG A 78 -10.76 -6.78 -23.76
C ARG A 78 -10.11 -6.58 -22.38
N LEU A 79 -9.04 -5.80 -22.28
CA LEU A 79 -8.32 -5.60 -21.03
C LEU A 79 -9.23 -5.10 -19.90
N LEU A 80 -10.02 -4.05 -20.15
CA LEU A 80 -10.96 -3.53 -19.15
C LEU A 80 -12.10 -4.52 -18.83
N LEU A 81 -12.57 -5.28 -19.83
CA LEU A 81 -13.56 -6.33 -19.55
C LEU A 81 -13.00 -7.37 -18.58
N TYR A 82 -11.78 -7.84 -18.77
CA TYR A 82 -11.15 -8.78 -17.85
C TYR A 82 -10.88 -8.17 -16.48
N ALA A 83 -10.53 -6.87 -16.40
CA ALA A 83 -10.41 -6.17 -15.14
C ALA A 83 -11.74 -6.16 -14.36
N VAL A 84 -12.85 -5.82 -15.03
CA VAL A 84 -14.20 -5.85 -14.42
C VAL A 84 -14.61 -7.25 -14.03
N LEU A 85 -14.37 -8.28 -14.85
CA LEU A 85 -14.67 -9.66 -14.50
C LEU A 85 -13.88 -10.13 -13.28
N THR A 86 -12.59 -9.78 -13.20
CA THR A 86 -11.77 -10.09 -12.02
C THR A 86 -12.34 -9.41 -10.78
N TYR A 87 -12.72 -8.14 -10.88
CA TYR A 87 -13.34 -7.41 -9.78
C TYR A 87 -14.63 -8.11 -9.29
N LEU A 88 -15.51 -8.51 -10.21
CA LEU A 88 -16.73 -9.23 -9.85
C LEU A 88 -16.45 -10.58 -9.16
N VAL A 89 -15.43 -11.31 -9.62
CA VAL A 89 -14.98 -12.53 -8.94
C VAL A 89 -14.49 -12.23 -7.54
N MET A 90 -13.71 -11.16 -7.34
CA MET A 90 -13.24 -10.74 -6.01
C MET A 90 -14.41 -10.37 -5.09
N VAL A 91 -15.42 -9.65 -5.59
CA VAL A 91 -16.66 -9.36 -4.85
C VAL A 91 -17.35 -10.65 -4.42
N CYS A 92 -17.51 -11.61 -5.32
CA CYS A 92 -18.11 -12.91 -4.99
C CYS A 92 -17.30 -13.66 -3.94
N VAL A 93 -15.97 -13.72 -4.06
CA VAL A 93 -15.09 -14.39 -3.08
C VAL A 93 -15.22 -13.75 -1.71
N ALA A 94 -15.24 -12.40 -1.64
CA ALA A 94 -15.38 -11.68 -0.37
C ALA A 94 -16.75 -11.93 0.28
N LEU A 95 -17.84 -11.86 -0.49
CA LEU A 95 -19.20 -12.18 0.01
C LEU A 95 -19.29 -13.60 0.54
N LEU A 96 -18.73 -14.57 -0.18
CA LEU A 96 -18.69 -15.96 0.26
C LEU A 96 -17.83 -16.14 1.50
N SER A 97 -16.66 -15.50 1.56
CA SER A 97 -15.78 -15.53 2.72
C SER A 97 -16.49 -14.97 3.96
N TYR A 98 -17.13 -13.82 3.82
CA TYR A 98 -17.88 -13.20 4.90
C TYR A 98 -19.03 -14.10 5.38
N ARG A 99 -19.75 -14.75 4.43
CA ARG A 99 -20.91 -15.59 4.76
C ARG A 99 -20.52 -16.91 5.44
N PHE A 100 -19.38 -17.51 5.09
CA PHE A 100 -19.04 -18.88 5.48
C PHE A 100 -17.82 -19.00 6.40
N MET A 101 -16.92 -18.00 6.46
CA MET A 101 -15.64 -18.10 7.17
C MET A 101 -15.60 -17.32 8.49
N GLY A 102 -16.60 -16.48 8.80
CA GLY A 102 -16.67 -15.69 10.02
C GLY A 102 -15.42 -14.81 10.21
N GLU A 103 -14.78 -14.87 11.38
CA GLU A 103 -13.59 -14.05 11.70
C GLU A 103 -12.39 -14.28 10.75
N ARG A 104 -12.29 -15.44 10.09
CA ARG A 104 -11.24 -15.72 9.11
C ARG A 104 -11.44 -14.99 7.78
N SER A 105 -12.63 -14.44 7.55
CA SER A 105 -12.90 -13.65 6.34
C SER A 105 -11.93 -12.47 6.22
N TRP A 106 -11.61 -11.83 7.34
CA TRP A 106 -10.69 -10.70 7.37
C TRP A 106 -9.29 -11.06 6.85
N TRP A 107 -8.72 -12.20 7.28
CA TRP A 107 -7.44 -12.64 6.73
C TRP A 107 -7.55 -12.89 5.22
N ILE A 108 -8.63 -13.55 4.75
CA ILE A 108 -8.79 -13.90 3.33
C ILE A 108 -8.83 -12.65 2.46
N THR A 109 -9.62 -11.64 2.84
CA THR A 109 -9.89 -10.46 2.00
C THR A 109 -8.87 -9.37 2.18
N TYR A 110 -8.25 -9.23 3.37
CA TYR A 110 -7.36 -8.12 3.69
C TYR A 110 -5.87 -8.50 3.60
N GLU A 111 -5.43 -9.54 4.31
CA GLU A 111 -4.00 -9.87 4.43
C GLU A 111 -3.51 -10.90 3.43
N SER A 112 -4.40 -11.80 2.98
CA SER A 112 -4.02 -12.93 2.15
C SER A 112 -3.38 -12.49 0.81
N PRO A 113 -2.16 -12.90 0.51
CA PRO A 113 -1.54 -12.60 -0.76
C PRO A 113 -2.30 -13.21 -1.95
N TYR A 114 -3.06 -14.28 -1.72
CA TYR A 114 -3.85 -14.94 -2.77
C TYR A 114 -5.00 -14.07 -3.26
N PHE A 115 -5.67 -13.36 -2.36
CA PHE A 115 -6.72 -12.42 -2.72
C PHE A 115 -6.12 -11.17 -3.40
N ARG A 116 -4.98 -10.69 -2.90
CA ARG A 116 -4.25 -9.55 -3.47
C ARG A 116 -3.72 -9.78 -4.89
N VAL A 117 -3.67 -11.05 -5.37
CA VAL A 117 -3.42 -11.34 -6.80
C VAL A 117 -4.47 -10.68 -7.69
N GLY A 118 -5.73 -10.62 -7.25
CA GLY A 118 -6.81 -9.96 -8.00
C GLY A 118 -6.56 -8.45 -8.18
N ASP A 119 -6.21 -7.74 -7.09
CA ASP A 119 -5.85 -6.31 -7.11
C ASP A 119 -4.70 -6.06 -8.08
N PHE A 120 -3.65 -6.87 -7.94
CA PHE A 120 -2.44 -6.76 -8.73
C PHE A 120 -2.69 -7.06 -10.23
N TRP A 121 -3.53 -8.06 -10.52
CA TRP A 121 -3.95 -8.40 -11.87
C TRP A 121 -4.73 -7.26 -12.52
N ILE A 122 -5.70 -6.67 -11.80
CA ILE A 122 -6.44 -5.49 -12.27
C ILE A 122 -5.47 -4.35 -12.57
N GLY A 123 -4.51 -4.10 -11.69
CA GLY A 123 -3.47 -3.09 -11.90
C GLY A 123 -2.66 -3.32 -13.19
N ILE A 124 -2.26 -4.57 -13.46
CA ILE A 124 -1.56 -4.94 -14.72
C ILE A 124 -2.44 -4.65 -15.95
N LEU A 125 -3.71 -5.06 -15.92
CA LEU A 125 -4.63 -4.87 -17.05
C LEU A 125 -4.92 -3.39 -17.32
N VAL A 126 -5.15 -2.60 -16.28
CA VAL A 126 -5.35 -1.15 -16.37
C VAL A 126 -4.08 -0.45 -16.87
N GLY A 127 -2.91 -0.86 -16.39
CA GLY A 127 -1.62 -0.33 -16.83
C GLY A 127 -1.35 -0.60 -18.32
N LEU A 128 -1.62 -1.82 -18.79
CA LEU A 128 -1.51 -2.16 -20.22
C LEU A 128 -2.51 -1.37 -21.08
N HIS A 129 -3.74 -1.19 -20.61
CA HIS A 129 -4.72 -0.37 -21.30
C HIS A 129 -4.28 1.10 -21.39
N TRP A 130 -3.75 1.66 -20.31
CA TRP A 130 -3.21 3.01 -20.29
C TRP A 130 -2.04 3.18 -21.27
N ALA A 131 -1.09 2.23 -21.28
CA ALA A 131 0.06 2.26 -22.18
C ALA A 131 -0.35 2.21 -23.66
N ASP A 132 -1.37 1.42 -24.01
CA ASP A 132 -1.92 1.35 -25.35
C ASP A 132 -2.53 2.69 -25.78
N LYS A 133 -3.36 3.30 -24.92
CA LYS A 133 -3.98 4.60 -25.19
C LYS A 133 -2.97 5.73 -25.34
N ARG A 134 -1.91 5.72 -24.53
CA ARG A 134 -0.83 6.71 -24.62
C ARG A 134 -0.12 6.65 -25.98
N ASN A 135 0.12 5.45 -26.50
CA ASN A 135 0.76 5.27 -27.79
C ASN A 135 -0.12 5.76 -28.96
N ASP A 136 -1.44 5.59 -28.86
CA ASP A 136 -2.40 6.07 -29.88
C ASP A 136 -2.45 7.61 -29.93
N THR A 137 -2.28 8.29 -28.78
CA THR A 137 -2.44 9.75 -28.65
C THR A 137 -1.14 10.54 -28.93
N SER A 138 -0.01 9.87 -29.04
CA SER A 138 1.31 10.52 -29.21
C SER A 138 1.50 11.26 -30.55
N GLY A 139 0.54 11.19 -31.47
CA GLY A 139 0.54 11.88 -32.75
C GLY A 139 -0.35 13.13 -32.84
N ASP A 140 -1.17 13.41 -31.85
CA ASP A 140 -2.13 14.51 -31.90
C ASP A 140 -1.48 15.84 -31.54
N VAL A 141 -1.45 16.79 -32.51
CA VAL A 141 -1.02 18.19 -32.27
C VAL A 141 -2.22 18.98 -31.78
N PHE A 142 -2.31 19.17 -30.46
CA PHE A 142 -3.39 19.97 -29.86
C PHE A 142 -3.08 21.48 -29.95
N ASN A 143 -4.13 22.27 -30.20
CA ASN A 143 -4.04 23.73 -30.12
C ASN A 143 -3.91 24.18 -28.64
N TYR A 144 -3.17 25.23 -28.35
CA TYR A 144 -2.90 25.77 -27.00
C TYR A 144 -4.17 25.87 -26.11
N ARG A 145 -5.30 26.33 -26.69
CA ARG A 145 -6.57 26.43 -25.95
C ARG A 145 -7.16 25.06 -25.59
N GLU A 146 -6.99 24.06 -26.43
CA GLU A 146 -7.45 22.69 -26.17
C GLU A 146 -6.59 22.03 -25.09
N THR A 147 -5.29 22.28 -25.14
CA THR A 147 -4.36 21.80 -24.10
C THR A 147 -4.75 22.35 -22.73
N LEU A 148 -4.98 23.70 -22.61
CA LEU A 148 -5.41 24.30 -21.36
C LEU A 148 -6.75 23.74 -20.83
N ARG A 149 -7.71 23.50 -21.72
CA ARG A 149 -9.00 22.90 -21.32
C ARG A 149 -8.80 21.47 -20.81
N LEU A 150 -7.98 20.67 -21.48
CA LEU A 150 -7.68 19.31 -21.05
C LEU A 150 -6.97 19.27 -19.70
N GLU A 151 -6.01 20.17 -19.46
CA GLU A 151 -5.33 20.30 -18.17
C GLU A 151 -6.28 20.72 -17.05
N CYS A 152 -7.17 21.70 -17.30
CA CYS A 152 -8.18 22.09 -16.32
C CYS A 152 -9.16 20.94 -16.03
N CYS A 153 -9.66 20.25 -17.03
CA CYS A 153 -10.56 19.10 -16.83
C CYS A 153 -9.85 17.97 -16.07
N ALA A 154 -8.62 17.65 -16.41
CA ALA A 154 -7.82 16.66 -15.70
C ALA A 154 -7.62 17.06 -14.23
N GLY A 155 -7.27 18.32 -13.96
CA GLY A 155 -7.11 18.83 -12.60
C GLY A 155 -8.41 18.77 -11.78
N LEU A 156 -9.55 19.08 -12.37
CA LEU A 156 -10.86 18.95 -11.70
C LEU A 156 -11.17 17.49 -11.37
N ILE A 157 -10.85 16.56 -12.27
CA ILE A 157 -11.02 15.13 -12.03
C ILE A 157 -10.09 14.65 -10.91
N GLU A 158 -8.82 15.07 -10.92
CA GLU A 158 -7.86 14.74 -9.85
C GLU A 158 -8.34 15.20 -8.47
N VAL A 159 -8.76 16.47 -8.36
CA VAL A 159 -9.31 17.03 -7.10
C VAL A 159 -10.60 16.32 -6.71
N GLY A 160 -11.51 16.08 -7.65
CA GLY A 160 -12.76 15.36 -7.42
C GLY A 160 -12.52 13.95 -6.87
N LEU A 161 -11.54 13.23 -7.40
CA LEU A 161 -11.16 11.90 -6.92
C LEU A 161 -10.57 11.95 -5.50
N MET A 162 -9.74 12.94 -5.19
CA MET A 162 -9.21 13.13 -3.84
C MET A 162 -10.33 13.43 -2.84
N VAL A 163 -11.24 14.33 -3.19
CA VAL A 163 -12.40 14.67 -2.33
C VAL A 163 -13.29 13.44 -2.13
N LEU A 164 -13.58 12.69 -3.19
CA LEU A 164 -14.36 11.45 -3.11
C LEU A 164 -13.69 10.42 -2.21
N SER A 165 -12.36 10.26 -2.33
CA SER A 165 -11.60 9.34 -1.48
C SER A 165 -11.71 9.71 0.00
N VAL A 166 -11.54 11.00 0.33
CA VAL A 166 -11.68 11.49 1.70
C VAL A 166 -13.11 11.31 2.21
N ALA A 167 -14.12 11.64 1.39
CA ALA A 167 -15.52 11.48 1.76
C ALA A 167 -15.89 10.03 2.04
N LEU A 168 -15.38 9.08 1.23
CA LEU A 168 -15.60 7.65 1.44
C LEU A 168 -14.92 7.14 2.72
N ILE A 169 -13.69 7.58 3.00
CA ILE A 169 -12.97 7.24 4.24
C ILE A 169 -13.73 7.77 5.47
N MET A 170 -14.23 9.01 5.40
CA MET A 170 -15.02 9.58 6.49
C MET A 170 -16.35 8.83 6.69
N TYR A 171 -17.03 8.50 5.59
CA TYR A 171 -18.28 7.72 5.64
C TYR A 171 -18.05 6.34 6.25
N GLU A 172 -16.98 5.67 5.88
CA GLU A 172 -16.60 4.37 6.41
C GLU A 172 -16.30 4.44 7.92
N SER A 173 -15.56 5.45 8.38
CA SER A 173 -15.20 5.61 9.80
C SER A 173 -16.41 5.78 10.71
N GLU A 174 -17.56 6.23 10.19
CA GLU A 174 -18.82 6.38 10.93
C GLU A 174 -19.68 5.09 10.91
N ASN A 175 -19.49 4.21 9.92
CA ASN A 175 -20.33 3.04 9.67
C ASN A 175 -19.56 1.72 9.82
N GLN A 176 -19.31 1.29 11.03
CA GLN A 176 -18.53 0.08 11.37
C GLN A 176 -18.97 -1.22 10.66
N VAL A 177 -20.19 -1.30 10.14
CA VAL A 177 -20.71 -2.51 9.45
C VAL A 177 -20.12 -2.65 8.04
N VAL A 178 -19.63 -1.56 7.45
CA VAL A 178 -19.05 -1.51 6.09
C VAL A 178 -17.55 -1.78 6.12
N ASP A 179 -16.95 -1.71 7.30
CA ASP A 179 -15.52 -1.62 7.57
C ASP A 179 -14.67 -2.73 6.90
N GLN A 180 -15.07 -3.99 7.04
CA GLN A 180 -14.30 -5.11 6.47
C GLN A 180 -14.49 -5.27 4.96
N PHE A 181 -15.70 -5.06 4.46
CA PHE A 181 -16.02 -5.26 3.06
C PHE A 181 -15.62 -4.06 2.19
N ALA A 182 -15.73 -2.85 2.74
CA ALA A 182 -15.42 -1.63 2.01
C ALA A 182 -13.92 -1.47 1.76
N ASN A 183 -13.08 -1.75 2.75
CA ASN A 183 -11.63 -1.58 2.67
C ASN A 183 -11.00 -2.39 1.54
N ASP A 184 -11.51 -3.58 1.27
CA ASP A 184 -10.87 -4.49 0.33
C ASP A 184 -11.43 -4.42 -1.08
N ILE A 185 -12.71 -4.04 -1.22
CA ILE A 185 -13.42 -4.16 -2.48
C ILE A 185 -13.93 -2.83 -2.98
N LEU A 186 -14.50 -1.99 -2.11
CA LEU A 186 -15.10 -0.74 -2.53
C LEU A 186 -14.06 0.26 -3.07
N PHE A 187 -12.89 0.32 -2.43
CA PHE A 187 -11.82 1.24 -2.82
C PHE A 187 -11.02 0.79 -4.05
N LEU A 188 -11.09 -0.47 -4.45
CA LEU A 188 -10.31 -0.99 -5.56
C LEU A 188 -10.60 -0.32 -6.91
N PRO A 189 -11.87 -0.16 -7.35
CA PRO A 189 -12.17 0.57 -8.59
C PRO A 189 -11.74 2.03 -8.54
N LEU A 190 -11.93 2.68 -7.39
CA LEU A 190 -11.51 4.06 -7.17
C LEU A 190 -9.99 4.18 -7.25
N SER A 191 -9.25 3.31 -6.59
CA SER A 191 -7.79 3.28 -6.61
C SER A 191 -7.25 3.03 -8.02
N ALA A 192 -7.83 2.08 -8.76
CA ALA A 192 -7.47 1.81 -10.15
C ALA A 192 -7.70 3.04 -11.04
N PHE A 193 -8.80 3.76 -10.83
CA PHE A 193 -9.12 4.97 -11.58
C PHE A 193 -8.20 6.14 -11.20
N ILE A 194 -7.88 6.32 -9.92
CA ILE A 194 -6.89 7.30 -9.45
C ILE A 194 -5.55 7.05 -10.13
N VAL A 195 -5.04 5.83 -10.09
CA VAL A 195 -3.75 5.48 -10.72
C VAL A 195 -3.79 5.77 -12.22
N TYR A 196 -4.89 5.41 -12.90
CA TYR A 196 -5.05 5.66 -14.34
C TYR A 196 -5.03 7.16 -14.68
N VAL A 197 -5.73 8.00 -13.91
CA VAL A 197 -5.80 9.46 -14.14
C VAL A 197 -4.44 10.10 -13.85
N PHE A 198 -3.84 9.80 -12.70
CA PHE A 198 -2.56 10.39 -12.29
C PHE A 198 -1.37 9.90 -13.16
N ALA A 199 -1.44 8.69 -13.72
CA ALA A 199 -0.45 8.21 -14.69
C ALA A 199 -0.39 9.08 -15.97
N SER A 200 -1.45 9.84 -16.27
CA SER A 200 -1.49 10.76 -17.41
C SER A 200 -0.74 12.07 -17.15
N ALA A 201 -0.48 12.42 -15.88
CA ALA A 201 0.28 13.59 -15.41
C ALA A 201 -0.14 14.93 -16.07
N LYS A 202 -1.44 15.11 -16.32
CA LYS A 202 -1.98 16.27 -17.08
C LYS A 202 -2.68 17.30 -16.19
N GLY A 203 -2.97 16.96 -14.92
CA GLY A 203 -3.73 17.83 -14.04
C GLY A 203 -2.86 18.68 -13.13
N PHE A 204 -3.49 19.65 -12.48
CA PHE A 204 -2.83 20.56 -11.54
C PHE A 204 -2.21 19.82 -10.35
N VAL A 205 -2.89 18.81 -9.81
CA VAL A 205 -2.39 18.03 -8.67
C VAL A 205 -1.20 17.19 -9.08
N SER A 206 -1.22 16.59 -10.27
CA SER A 206 -0.08 15.86 -10.83
C SER A 206 1.16 16.75 -10.89
N HIS A 207 1.04 17.99 -11.41
CA HIS A 207 2.16 18.95 -11.44
C HIS A 207 2.65 19.34 -10.05
N LEU A 208 1.76 19.40 -9.05
CA LEU A 208 2.17 19.64 -7.66
C LEU A 208 2.97 18.45 -7.11
N LEU A 209 2.55 17.23 -7.42
CA LEU A 209 3.20 15.99 -6.96
C LEU A 209 4.57 15.78 -7.63
N GLU A 210 4.80 16.32 -8.82
CA GLU A 210 6.10 16.30 -9.51
C GLU A 210 7.16 17.19 -8.85
N LYS A 211 6.79 18.09 -7.94
CA LYS A 211 7.78 18.96 -7.26
C LYS A 211 8.72 18.14 -6.38
N GLY A 212 9.97 18.56 -6.33
CA GLY A 212 11.05 17.85 -5.64
C GLY A 212 10.75 17.51 -4.17
N ALA A 213 10.03 18.39 -3.43
CA ALA A 213 9.60 18.12 -2.07
C ALA A 213 8.61 16.92 -1.97
N MET A 214 7.67 16.82 -2.91
CA MET A 214 6.72 15.72 -2.96
C MET A 214 7.39 14.41 -3.38
N GLN A 215 8.29 14.47 -4.35
CA GLN A 215 9.11 13.31 -4.74
C GLN A 215 10.01 12.84 -3.57
N TRP A 216 10.58 13.76 -2.81
CA TRP A 216 11.35 13.42 -1.62
C TRP A 216 10.49 12.70 -0.57
N LEU A 217 9.27 13.19 -0.28
CA LEU A 217 8.31 12.52 0.60
C LEU A 217 7.92 11.14 0.08
N GLY A 218 7.65 11.02 -1.23
CA GLY A 218 7.36 9.75 -1.87
C GLY A 218 8.49 8.73 -1.69
N ASN A 219 9.73 9.15 -1.84
CA ASN A 219 10.91 8.30 -1.64
C ASN A 219 11.11 7.89 -0.17
N LEU A 220 10.60 8.67 0.79
CA LEU A 220 10.62 8.31 2.22
C LEU A 220 9.47 7.37 2.62
N SER A 221 8.38 7.37 1.86
CA SER A 221 7.14 6.64 2.18
C SER A 221 7.36 5.17 2.54
N PRO A 222 8.16 4.34 1.79
CA PRO A 222 8.35 2.94 2.15
C PRO A 222 9.02 2.75 3.51
N TYR A 223 9.98 3.61 3.84
CA TYR A 223 10.68 3.55 5.14
C TYR A 223 9.76 4.01 6.27
N ALA A 224 9.03 5.11 6.06
CA ALA A 224 8.05 5.61 7.01
C ALA A 224 6.95 4.57 7.28
N PHE A 225 6.45 3.89 6.23
CA PHE A 225 5.46 2.84 6.36
C PHE A 225 5.92 1.69 7.27
N LEU A 226 7.18 1.30 7.21
CA LEU A 226 7.69 0.19 8.02
C LEU A 226 7.87 0.53 9.50
N ILE A 227 8.15 1.79 9.82
CA ILE A 227 8.53 2.19 11.18
C ILE A 227 7.44 2.95 11.93
N HIS A 228 6.36 3.41 11.26
CA HIS A 228 5.37 4.25 11.93
C HIS A 228 4.66 3.54 13.09
N VAL A 229 4.27 2.27 12.92
CA VAL A 229 3.56 1.52 13.98
C VAL A 229 4.42 1.34 15.24
N PRO A 230 5.67 0.82 15.16
CA PRO A 230 6.56 0.82 16.33
C PRO A 230 6.73 2.20 16.97
N VAL A 231 6.93 3.26 16.17
CA VAL A 231 7.10 4.62 16.71
C VAL A 231 5.85 5.08 17.45
N ILE A 232 4.66 4.90 16.88
CA ILE A 232 3.39 5.25 17.51
C ILE A 232 3.25 4.52 18.85
N ASN A 233 3.50 3.22 18.88
CA ASN A 233 3.39 2.41 20.10
C ASN A 233 4.34 2.89 21.20
N TYR A 234 5.60 3.20 20.86
CA TYR A 234 6.57 3.71 21.84
C TYR A 234 6.23 5.11 22.31
N VAL A 235 5.91 6.03 21.43
CA VAL A 235 5.53 7.40 21.78
C VAL A 235 4.31 7.39 22.71
N HIS A 236 3.28 6.60 22.37
CA HIS A 236 2.10 6.46 23.21
C HIS A 236 2.42 5.86 24.57
N ALA A 237 3.23 4.80 24.63
CA ALA A 237 3.62 4.16 25.89
C ALA A 237 4.44 5.09 26.80
N ILE A 238 5.37 5.87 26.23
CA ILE A 238 6.17 6.86 26.96
C ILE A 238 5.27 8.00 27.45
N ALA A 239 4.44 8.57 26.58
CA ALA A 239 3.53 9.65 26.93
C ALA A 239 2.61 9.25 28.09
N LYS A 240 2.03 8.06 28.04
CA LYS A 240 1.17 7.53 29.12
C LYS A 240 1.89 7.41 30.47
N ARG A 241 3.19 7.08 30.47
CA ARG A 241 3.99 6.91 31.69
C ARG A 241 4.51 8.22 32.26
N THR A 242 4.78 9.23 31.43
CA THR A 242 5.47 10.47 31.85
C THR A 242 4.53 11.64 32.05
N VAL A 243 3.58 11.85 31.16
CA VAL A 243 2.73 13.05 31.11
C VAL A 243 1.24 12.71 31.32
N GLY A 244 0.88 11.42 31.29
CA GLY A 244 -0.51 10.97 31.32
C GLY A 244 -1.13 10.96 29.92
N THR A 245 -2.42 11.30 29.80
CA THR A 245 -3.14 11.30 28.53
C THR A 245 -2.90 12.59 27.76
N LEU A 246 -2.06 12.56 26.75
CA LEU A 246 -1.94 13.67 25.79
C LEU A 246 -3.07 13.63 24.74
N PRO A 247 -3.52 14.80 24.24
CA PRO A 247 -4.42 14.85 23.09
C PRO A 247 -3.85 14.09 21.88
N ILE A 248 -4.72 13.39 21.16
CA ILE A 248 -4.32 12.56 20.01
C ILE A 248 -3.51 13.33 18.95
N VAL A 249 -3.83 14.60 18.75
CA VAL A 249 -3.13 15.48 17.80
C VAL A 249 -1.67 15.71 18.21
N VAL A 250 -1.41 15.84 19.50
CA VAL A 250 -0.05 16.11 20.02
C VAL A 250 0.83 14.89 19.89
N TRP A 251 0.42 13.75 20.45
CA TRP A 251 1.26 12.55 20.35
C TRP A 251 1.31 11.99 18.92
N GLY A 252 0.26 12.17 18.11
CA GLY A 252 0.25 11.84 16.69
C GLY A 252 1.24 12.70 15.90
N GLY A 253 1.28 14.02 16.16
CA GLY A 253 2.26 14.94 15.57
C GLY A 253 3.70 14.59 15.94
N ILE A 254 3.97 14.27 17.21
CA ILE A 254 5.29 13.82 17.67
C ILE A 254 5.68 12.51 16.97
N SER A 255 4.77 11.55 16.88
CA SER A 255 5.01 10.26 16.22
C SER A 255 5.34 10.46 14.73
N LEU A 256 4.62 11.35 14.04
CA LEU A 256 4.88 11.68 12.64
C LEU A 256 6.28 12.27 12.45
N MET A 257 6.67 13.26 13.26
CA MET A 257 7.99 13.90 13.20
C MET A 257 9.12 12.89 13.43
N ILE A 258 8.99 12.03 14.44
CA ILE A 258 9.98 10.98 14.73
C ILE A 258 10.04 9.98 13.56
N THR A 259 8.89 9.57 13.01
CA THR A 259 8.82 8.65 11.89
C THR A 259 9.53 9.20 10.66
N LEU A 260 9.26 10.45 10.28
CA LEU A 260 9.90 11.10 9.14
C LEU A 260 11.40 11.32 9.37
N GLY A 261 11.81 11.69 10.58
CA GLY A 261 13.22 11.84 10.94
C GLY A 261 13.99 10.52 10.81
N LEU A 262 13.46 9.44 11.38
CA LEU A 262 14.07 8.09 11.29
C LEU A 262 14.08 7.56 9.84
N ALA A 263 13.00 7.75 9.11
CA ALA A 263 12.91 7.36 7.70
C ALA A 263 13.96 8.10 6.85
N SER A 264 14.12 9.42 7.07
CA SER A 264 15.11 10.23 6.38
C SER A 264 16.56 9.81 6.71
N ALA A 265 16.85 9.57 8.00
CA ALA A 265 18.16 9.09 8.42
C ALA A 265 18.50 7.74 7.77
N TYR A 266 17.55 6.81 7.76
CA TYR A 266 17.74 5.49 7.14
C TYR A 266 17.91 5.58 5.61
N ALA A 267 17.12 6.40 4.92
CA ALA A 267 17.24 6.63 3.49
C ALA A 267 18.62 7.19 3.10
N ASN A 268 19.17 8.09 3.91
CA ASN A 268 20.50 8.65 3.70
C ASN A 268 21.60 7.60 3.90
N LEU A 269 21.48 6.74 4.91
CA LEU A 269 22.43 5.65 5.15
C LEU A 269 22.45 4.64 3.99
N THR A 270 21.28 4.28 3.46
CA THR A 270 21.20 3.35 2.33
C THR A 270 21.76 3.94 1.04
N LYS A 271 21.53 5.23 0.77
CA LYS A 271 22.14 5.93 -0.38
C LYS A 271 23.66 5.91 -0.30
N LYS A 272 24.24 6.21 0.86
CA LYS A 272 25.69 6.21 1.07
C LYS A 272 26.30 4.85 0.77
N GLN A 273 25.69 3.75 1.26
CA GLN A 273 26.15 2.38 1.00
C GLN A 273 26.12 2.02 -0.49
N THR A 274 25.09 2.46 -1.22
CA THR A 274 24.97 2.20 -2.66
C THR A 274 26.04 2.93 -3.45
N THR A 275 26.35 4.17 -3.09
CA THR A 275 27.41 4.98 -3.74
C THR A 275 28.79 4.41 -3.47
N GLU A 276 29.08 3.99 -2.25
CA GLU A 276 30.36 3.33 -1.89
C GLU A 276 30.54 1.99 -2.60
N SER A 277 29.46 1.20 -2.73
CA SER A 277 29.49 -0.09 -3.44
C SER A 277 29.68 0.07 -4.96
N SER A 278 29.19 1.15 -5.57
CA SER A 278 29.43 1.44 -6.99
C SER A 278 30.87 1.92 -7.24
N ALA A 279 31.42 2.74 -6.35
CA ALA A 279 32.81 3.23 -6.43
C ALA A 279 33.87 2.12 -6.23
N CYS A 280 33.52 1.04 -5.55
CA CYS A 280 34.42 -0.13 -5.40
C CYS A 280 34.38 -1.12 -6.60
N ARG A 281 33.50 -0.90 -7.57
CA ARG A 281 33.37 -1.76 -8.76
C ARG A 281 33.99 -1.15 -10.03
N GLU A 282 34.38 0.10 -9.98
CA GLU A 282 35.22 0.79 -10.96
C GLU A 282 36.70 0.68 -10.56
#